data_5d51757677538ed90ddde63db31e90ca
#
_entry.id   5d51757677538ed90ddde63db31e90ca
#
_cell.length_a   1.000
_cell.length_b   1.000
_cell.length_c   1.000
_cell.angle_alpha   90.00
_cell.angle_beta   90.00
_cell.angle_gamma   90.00
#
_symmetry.space_group_name_H-M   'P 1'
#
loop_
_entity.id
_entity.type
_entity.pdbx_description
1 polymer ?
#
loop_
_entity_poly.entity_id
_entity_poly.type
_entity_poly.pdbx_seq_one_letter_code
_entity_poly.pdbx_strand_id
1 'polypeptide(L)'
;MYDGRWNLDALYTGFDSDKFKSDMARLDEVNALLGAEAKRLVGRSPRENLMATVPLLEEHKLLSCALSDYCLFRQTTDSSDGAAASANGRVNMLSGAAARAMSEITRYIASISIEELDEAMAGEPGLTQYRNYFRREKQRTQHLLTGDGEDVAAKYDVSGGKTWEKLQAYETSGVTEELKGKSLSLTELRNLAYDPDGSVRKAAYEAELKCYDKIKGPVAFALNSIKLQSISECELRGFDSVLDKSLFMADMKRDTLDALWGAVEEYLPVFHSYYKAKGEALGYKNGLPWHEIFAPMGSSNRTFNIEQAREYIVNVLSIFDGELADTASRAFAEDWIDVYPRKGKVGGAYCMPAFGTGEFRILTNFGGLFGDVVTLAHELGHGFHEMQIKNNGALNRNYSMPVAETASNFNENLLVSYAIDHAESDDEKLMLIENRLQNAALVVCDIYSRFLFEKEVCERRSDSFMLPDELCDIMLASQKRAYGDGLDQSTLNPYMWVCKVHYYSTDLAFYNYPYTFGGLLARGLYEKYLKEGADFLPKYKAMLRETPMLSVEDSAGICGIDVSGRDFWRGSLEALKKDIEMFKKLVKQG
;
A
#
# COMPACT_ATOMS: atom_id res chain seq x y z
N MET A 1 -13.54 2.34 -30.96
CA MET A 1 -14.34 2.11 -29.71
C MET A 1 -13.37 1.38 -28.78
N TYR A 2 -13.10 1.92 -27.61
CA TYR A 2 -12.22 1.31 -26.62
C TYR A 2 -12.77 -0.06 -26.20
N ASP A 3 -11.99 -1.12 -26.38
CA ASP A 3 -12.45 -2.48 -26.07
C ASP A 3 -12.26 -2.89 -24.61
N GLY A 4 -11.74 -1.96 -23.81
CA GLY A 4 -11.48 -2.15 -22.39
C GLY A 4 -10.23 -2.97 -22.07
N ARG A 5 -9.31 -3.09 -23.05
CA ARG A 5 -8.03 -3.75 -22.86
C ARG A 5 -6.90 -2.74 -23.01
N TRP A 6 -5.89 -2.86 -22.19
CA TRP A 6 -4.72 -2.01 -22.33
C TRP A 6 -3.84 -2.40 -23.53
N ASN A 7 -3.10 -1.42 -24.03
CA ASN A 7 -2.09 -1.61 -25.05
C ASN A 7 -0.70 -1.69 -24.39
N LEU A 8 0.05 -2.73 -24.67
CA LEU A 8 1.41 -2.95 -24.17
C LEU A 8 2.49 -2.81 -25.26
N ASP A 9 2.12 -2.47 -26.50
CA ASP A 9 3.05 -2.41 -27.63
C ASP A 9 4.13 -1.35 -27.46
N ALA A 10 3.86 -0.29 -26.69
CA ALA A 10 4.86 0.72 -26.33
C ALA A 10 6.02 0.12 -25.50
N LEU A 11 5.75 -0.91 -24.69
CA LEU A 11 6.78 -1.69 -24.01
C LEU A 11 7.39 -2.70 -24.96
N TYR A 12 6.60 -3.72 -25.33
CA TYR A 12 7.01 -4.79 -26.25
C TYR A 12 5.81 -5.33 -27.02
N THR A 13 6.01 -5.65 -28.30
CA THR A 13 4.97 -6.25 -29.16
C THR A 13 4.83 -7.77 -28.97
N GLY A 14 5.67 -8.38 -28.15
CA GLY A 14 5.65 -9.80 -27.83
C GLY A 14 6.98 -10.27 -27.24
N PHE A 15 6.99 -11.45 -26.60
CA PHE A 15 8.21 -12.08 -26.05
C PHE A 15 9.22 -12.48 -27.13
N ASP A 16 8.76 -12.62 -28.38
CA ASP A 16 9.60 -12.94 -29.52
C ASP A 16 10.05 -11.71 -30.31
N SER A 17 9.63 -10.50 -29.92
CA SER A 17 10.01 -9.26 -30.57
C SER A 17 11.52 -9.01 -30.45
N ASP A 18 12.10 -8.36 -31.49
CA ASP A 18 13.52 -8.04 -31.49
C ASP A 18 13.91 -7.16 -30.30
N LYS A 19 13.03 -6.21 -29.91
CA LYS A 19 13.26 -5.35 -28.75
C LYS A 19 13.34 -6.17 -27.45
N PHE A 20 12.40 -7.09 -27.19
CA PHE A 20 12.42 -7.91 -25.98
C PHE A 20 13.70 -8.76 -25.89
N LYS A 21 14.08 -9.40 -27.01
CA LYS A 21 15.31 -10.21 -27.09
C LYS A 21 16.58 -9.37 -26.92
N SER A 22 16.60 -8.20 -27.53
CA SER A 22 17.73 -7.25 -27.40
C SER A 22 17.89 -6.76 -25.98
N ASP A 23 16.78 -6.40 -25.30
CA ASP A 23 16.81 -5.90 -23.92
C ASP A 23 17.22 -7.01 -22.94
N MET A 24 16.78 -8.27 -23.16
CA MET A 24 17.27 -9.44 -22.42
C MET A 24 18.80 -9.65 -22.58
N ALA A 25 19.30 -9.57 -23.81
CA ALA A 25 20.73 -9.70 -24.10
C ALA A 25 21.52 -8.54 -23.47
N ARG A 26 20.99 -7.32 -23.57
CA ARG A 26 21.62 -6.14 -22.98
C ARG A 26 21.68 -6.21 -21.45
N LEU A 27 20.65 -6.72 -20.79
CA LEU A 27 20.64 -6.94 -19.34
C LEU A 27 21.76 -7.92 -18.93
N ASP A 28 21.98 -8.99 -19.70
CA ASP A 28 23.08 -9.93 -19.46
C ASP A 28 24.46 -9.27 -19.61
N GLU A 29 24.65 -8.45 -20.65
CA GLU A 29 25.86 -7.63 -20.81
C GLU A 29 26.09 -6.68 -19.64
N VAL A 30 25.04 -5.96 -19.19
CA VAL A 30 25.12 -5.02 -18.07
C VAL A 30 25.48 -5.77 -16.78
N ASN A 31 24.95 -6.97 -16.56
CA ASN A 31 25.34 -7.82 -15.42
C ASN A 31 26.83 -8.16 -15.45
N ALA A 32 27.35 -8.52 -16.63
CA ALA A 32 28.78 -8.81 -16.79
C ALA A 32 29.64 -7.57 -16.53
N LEU A 33 29.22 -6.40 -17.01
CA LEU A 33 29.90 -5.12 -16.78
C LEU A 33 29.89 -4.74 -15.30
N LEU A 34 28.75 -4.85 -14.61
CA LEU A 34 28.65 -4.63 -13.16
C LEU A 34 29.60 -5.56 -12.40
N GLY A 35 29.66 -6.84 -12.77
CA GLY A 35 30.59 -7.81 -12.19
C GLY A 35 32.07 -7.46 -12.44
N ALA A 36 32.39 -6.87 -13.60
CA ALA A 36 33.74 -6.41 -13.90
C ALA A 36 34.11 -5.14 -13.09
N GLU A 37 33.18 -4.17 -12.99
CA GLU A 37 33.42 -2.93 -12.26
C GLU A 37 33.50 -3.17 -10.72
N ALA A 38 32.67 -4.07 -10.17
CA ALA A 38 32.76 -4.45 -8.76
C ALA A 38 34.16 -4.96 -8.37
N LYS A 39 34.84 -5.70 -9.25
CA LYS A 39 36.22 -6.17 -9.03
C LYS A 39 37.29 -5.06 -9.11
N ARG A 40 36.95 -3.89 -9.66
CA ARG A 40 37.88 -2.77 -9.89
C ARG A 40 37.71 -1.63 -8.89
N LEU A 41 36.83 -1.77 -7.90
CA LEU A 41 36.54 -0.72 -6.91
C LEU A 41 37.76 -0.33 -6.07
N VAL A 42 38.67 -1.29 -5.84
CA VAL A 42 39.91 -1.05 -5.11
C VAL A 42 40.94 -0.42 -6.05
N GLY A 43 41.53 0.68 -5.61
CA GLY A 43 42.62 1.38 -6.35
C GLY A 43 42.14 2.51 -7.29
N ARG A 44 40.85 2.81 -7.29
CA ARG A 44 40.28 4.00 -7.97
C ARG A 44 39.73 4.98 -6.95
N SER A 45 39.65 6.27 -7.34
CA SER A 45 38.98 7.29 -6.55
C SER A 45 37.46 7.04 -6.46
N PRO A 46 36.80 7.54 -5.41
CA PRO A 46 35.33 7.46 -5.30
C PRO A 46 34.62 7.99 -6.55
N ARG A 47 35.07 9.12 -7.10
CA ARG A 47 34.50 9.70 -8.32
C ARG A 47 34.58 8.76 -9.52
N GLU A 48 35.75 8.15 -9.79
CA GLU A 48 35.93 7.19 -10.89
C GLU A 48 35.02 5.97 -10.74
N ASN A 49 34.88 5.46 -9.51
CA ASN A 49 34.00 4.33 -9.23
C ASN A 49 32.52 4.68 -9.43
N LEU A 50 32.05 5.83 -8.92
CA LEU A 50 30.66 6.26 -9.13
C LEU A 50 30.37 6.52 -10.60
N MET A 51 31.25 7.18 -11.33
CA MET A 51 31.11 7.44 -12.78
C MET A 51 31.06 6.14 -13.60
N ALA A 52 31.73 5.08 -13.17
CA ALA A 52 31.73 3.79 -13.84
C ALA A 52 30.51 2.93 -13.47
N THR A 53 30.02 3.00 -12.23
CA THR A 53 29.00 2.07 -11.72
C THR A 53 27.59 2.60 -11.80
N VAL A 54 27.35 3.89 -11.53
CA VAL A 54 26.00 4.48 -11.49
C VAL A 54 25.23 4.33 -12.80
N PRO A 55 25.79 4.63 -13.96
CA PRO A 55 25.09 4.43 -15.23
C PRO A 55 24.69 2.97 -15.48
N LEU A 56 25.53 2.02 -15.05
CA LEU A 56 25.23 0.58 -15.17
C LEU A 56 24.12 0.15 -14.18
N LEU A 57 24.10 0.70 -12.97
CA LEU A 57 23.00 0.46 -12.01
C LEU A 57 21.67 1.02 -12.53
N GLU A 58 21.68 2.22 -13.13
CA GLU A 58 20.51 2.81 -13.76
C GLU A 58 20.00 1.94 -14.93
N GLU A 59 20.91 1.55 -15.83
CA GLU A 59 20.57 0.74 -17.00
C GLU A 59 20.03 -0.64 -16.57
N HIS A 60 20.67 -1.28 -15.59
CA HIS A 60 20.18 -2.52 -14.99
C HIS A 60 18.77 -2.37 -14.45
N LYS A 61 18.51 -1.29 -13.68
CA LYS A 61 17.18 -1.01 -13.10
C LYS A 61 16.13 -0.80 -14.21
N LEU A 62 16.43 0.01 -15.21
CA LEU A 62 15.52 0.28 -16.33
C LEU A 62 15.17 -0.98 -17.12
N LEU A 63 16.16 -1.78 -17.49
CA LEU A 63 15.96 -3.01 -18.27
C LEU A 63 15.21 -4.07 -17.46
N SER A 64 15.63 -4.32 -16.20
CA SER A 64 15.01 -5.34 -15.37
C SER A 64 13.55 -4.99 -15.04
N CYS A 65 13.24 -3.72 -14.74
CA CYS A 65 11.87 -3.28 -14.54
C CYS A 65 11.04 -3.38 -15.83
N ALA A 66 11.51 -2.85 -16.96
CA ALA A 66 10.75 -2.88 -18.20
C ALA A 66 10.38 -4.31 -18.64
N LEU A 67 11.33 -5.25 -18.53
CA LEU A 67 11.10 -6.66 -18.84
C LEU A 67 10.13 -7.33 -17.86
N SER A 68 10.30 -7.07 -16.57
CA SER A 68 9.43 -7.62 -15.50
C SER A 68 8.01 -7.07 -15.58
N ASP A 69 7.86 -5.75 -15.80
CA ASP A 69 6.56 -5.08 -15.93
C ASP A 69 5.74 -5.69 -17.07
N TYR A 70 6.36 -5.88 -18.23
CA TYR A 70 5.67 -6.52 -19.36
C TYR A 70 5.21 -7.94 -19.05
N CYS A 71 6.06 -8.75 -18.42
CA CYS A 71 5.68 -10.09 -17.99
C CYS A 71 4.50 -10.05 -17.01
N LEU A 72 4.54 -9.16 -16.02
CA LEU A 72 3.49 -9.00 -15.01
C LEU A 72 2.16 -8.55 -15.64
N PHE A 73 2.17 -7.53 -16.51
CA PHE A 73 0.97 -7.05 -17.18
C PHE A 73 0.29 -8.14 -18.01
N ARG A 74 1.06 -9.01 -18.66
CA ARG A 74 0.55 -10.17 -19.38
C ARG A 74 -0.07 -11.21 -18.44
N GLN A 75 0.61 -11.56 -17.35
CA GLN A 75 0.16 -12.57 -16.40
C GLN A 75 -1.09 -12.12 -15.61
N THR A 76 -1.19 -10.84 -15.26
CA THR A 76 -2.33 -10.33 -14.48
C THR A 76 -3.61 -10.23 -15.31
N THR A 77 -3.50 -10.09 -16.62
CA THR A 77 -4.65 -10.11 -17.53
C THR A 77 -5.03 -11.51 -18.02
N ASP A 78 -4.09 -12.45 -17.95
CA ASP A 78 -4.31 -13.89 -18.23
C ASP A 78 -3.34 -14.74 -17.41
N SER A 79 -3.82 -15.24 -16.27
CA SER A 79 -3.04 -16.12 -15.38
C SER A 79 -2.65 -17.47 -16.02
N SER A 80 -3.23 -17.82 -17.17
CA SER A 80 -2.90 -19.02 -17.95
C SER A 80 -1.84 -18.78 -19.05
N ASP A 81 -1.34 -17.55 -19.20
CA ASP A 81 -0.28 -17.23 -20.17
C ASP A 81 1.06 -17.89 -19.77
N GLY A 82 1.27 -19.12 -20.23
CA GLY A 82 2.49 -19.88 -19.97
C GLY A 82 3.76 -19.25 -20.58
N ALA A 83 3.62 -18.48 -21.66
CA ALA A 83 4.74 -17.75 -22.27
C ALA A 83 5.20 -16.62 -21.33
N ALA A 84 4.26 -15.87 -20.77
CA ALA A 84 4.55 -14.82 -19.79
C ALA A 84 5.18 -15.40 -18.51
N ALA A 85 4.67 -16.52 -17.98
CA ALA A 85 5.25 -17.19 -16.83
C ALA A 85 6.69 -17.66 -17.07
N SER A 86 6.94 -18.26 -18.24
CA SER A 86 8.29 -18.69 -18.64
C SER A 86 9.24 -17.51 -18.83
N ALA A 87 8.79 -16.43 -19.47
CA ALA A 87 9.57 -15.21 -19.66
C ALA A 87 9.92 -14.56 -18.32
N ASN A 88 8.95 -14.43 -17.40
CA ASN A 88 9.15 -13.90 -16.07
C ASN A 88 10.21 -14.68 -15.28
N GLY A 89 10.17 -16.02 -15.34
CA GLY A 89 11.20 -16.86 -14.72
C GLY A 89 12.61 -16.55 -15.24
N ARG A 90 12.77 -16.37 -16.57
CA ARG A 90 14.07 -16.01 -17.18
C ARG A 90 14.51 -14.59 -16.80
N VAL A 91 13.59 -13.62 -16.81
CA VAL A 91 13.87 -12.23 -16.40
C VAL A 91 14.32 -12.19 -14.93
N ASN A 92 13.63 -12.89 -14.04
CA ASN A 92 13.99 -12.93 -12.62
C ASN A 92 15.38 -13.56 -12.39
N MET A 93 15.71 -14.64 -13.08
CA MET A 93 17.05 -15.24 -13.02
C MET A 93 18.12 -14.26 -13.50
N LEU A 94 17.86 -13.58 -14.60
CA LEU A 94 18.80 -12.65 -15.21
C LEU A 94 18.98 -11.39 -14.35
N SER A 95 17.89 -10.81 -13.85
CA SER A 95 17.93 -9.65 -12.94
C SER A 95 18.67 -9.99 -11.64
N GLY A 96 18.51 -11.20 -11.13
CA GLY A 96 19.22 -11.67 -9.93
C GLY A 96 20.71 -11.94 -10.13
N ALA A 97 21.16 -12.13 -11.37
CA ALA A 97 22.56 -12.47 -11.66
C ALA A 97 23.56 -11.37 -11.24
N ALA A 98 23.14 -10.11 -11.20
CA ALA A 98 23.97 -8.98 -10.76
C ALA A 98 23.97 -8.78 -9.21
N ALA A 99 23.17 -9.51 -8.44
CA ALA A 99 22.93 -9.24 -7.01
C ALA A 99 24.24 -9.16 -6.21
N ARG A 100 25.18 -10.07 -6.45
CA ARG A 100 26.49 -10.03 -5.77
C ARG A 100 27.30 -8.78 -6.13
N ALA A 101 27.38 -8.44 -7.41
CA ALA A 101 28.12 -7.26 -7.85
C ALA A 101 27.50 -5.96 -7.30
N MET A 102 26.17 -5.88 -7.32
CA MET A 102 25.43 -4.75 -6.73
C MET A 102 25.68 -4.63 -5.23
N SER A 103 25.68 -5.75 -4.50
CA SER A 103 26.01 -5.77 -3.07
C SER A 103 27.44 -5.29 -2.79
N GLU A 104 28.42 -5.70 -3.60
CA GLU A 104 29.82 -5.24 -3.48
C GLU A 104 29.93 -3.73 -3.75
N ILE A 105 29.23 -3.21 -4.79
CA ILE A 105 29.18 -1.77 -5.09
C ILE A 105 28.51 -0.98 -3.95
N THR A 106 27.39 -1.46 -3.43
CA THR A 106 26.66 -0.82 -2.31
C THR A 106 27.54 -0.78 -1.05
N ARG A 107 28.23 -1.86 -0.72
CA ARG A 107 29.18 -1.90 0.41
C ARG A 107 30.35 -0.93 0.22
N TYR A 108 30.85 -0.82 -1.01
CA TYR A 108 31.88 0.18 -1.33
C TYR A 108 31.35 1.60 -1.11
N ILE A 109 30.17 1.96 -1.64
CA ILE A 109 29.53 3.27 -1.43
C ILE A 109 29.36 3.55 0.08
N ALA A 110 28.95 2.56 0.85
CA ALA A 110 28.82 2.69 2.30
C ALA A 110 30.16 2.91 3.04
N SER A 111 31.26 2.39 2.49
CA SER A 111 32.60 2.57 3.09
C SER A 111 33.19 3.98 2.90
N ILE A 112 32.70 4.74 1.92
CA ILE A 112 33.15 6.12 1.63
C ILE A 112 32.54 7.06 2.69
N SER A 113 33.28 8.05 3.20
CA SER A 113 32.71 9.08 4.08
C SER A 113 31.67 9.93 3.35
N ILE A 114 30.80 10.63 4.07
CA ILE A 114 29.81 11.52 3.43
C ILE A 114 30.50 12.67 2.71
N GLU A 115 31.59 13.17 3.28
CA GLU A 115 32.40 14.25 2.71
C GLU A 115 33.05 13.81 1.39
N GLU A 116 33.69 12.64 1.35
CA GLU A 116 34.26 12.07 0.13
C GLU A 116 33.21 11.77 -0.93
N LEU A 117 32.00 11.31 -0.50
CA LEU A 117 30.87 11.06 -1.40
C LEU A 117 30.37 12.37 -2.03
N ASP A 118 30.19 13.42 -1.21
CA ASP A 118 29.77 14.74 -1.69
C ASP A 118 30.83 15.36 -2.63
N GLU A 119 32.14 15.20 -2.32
CA GLU A 119 33.22 15.64 -3.19
C GLU A 119 33.27 14.87 -4.52
N ALA A 120 33.06 13.56 -4.48
CA ALA A 120 33.03 12.71 -5.68
C ALA A 120 31.89 13.10 -6.64
N MET A 121 30.76 13.53 -6.11
CA MET A 121 29.59 13.97 -6.89
C MET A 121 29.65 15.44 -7.34
N ALA A 122 30.54 16.26 -6.75
CA ALA A 122 30.60 17.69 -7.01
C ALA A 122 30.91 17.98 -8.49
N GLY A 123 30.05 18.81 -9.12
CA GLY A 123 30.19 19.19 -10.53
C GLY A 123 29.72 18.15 -11.55
N GLU A 124 29.18 17.02 -11.11
CA GLU A 124 28.64 15.97 -11.97
C GLU A 124 27.10 15.85 -11.76
N PRO A 125 26.27 16.51 -12.60
CA PRO A 125 24.81 16.50 -12.43
C PRO A 125 24.22 15.09 -12.44
N GLY A 126 24.76 14.18 -13.24
CA GLY A 126 24.33 12.78 -13.31
C GLY A 126 24.52 12.01 -12.02
N LEU A 127 25.49 12.39 -11.17
CA LEU A 127 25.72 11.80 -9.85
C LEU A 127 25.01 12.58 -8.74
N THR A 128 25.02 13.92 -8.81
CA THR A 128 24.47 14.79 -7.76
C THR A 128 22.99 14.52 -7.47
N GLN A 129 22.20 14.15 -8.49
CA GLN A 129 20.81 13.77 -8.33
C GLN A 129 20.62 12.56 -7.39
N TYR A 130 21.63 11.70 -7.24
CA TYR A 130 21.58 10.50 -6.41
C TYR A 130 22.15 10.68 -5.00
N ARG A 131 22.41 11.92 -4.58
CA ARG A 131 23.00 12.21 -3.27
C ARG A 131 22.22 11.58 -2.11
N ASN A 132 20.90 11.73 -2.11
CA ASN A 132 20.06 11.17 -1.06
C ASN A 132 19.91 9.64 -1.21
N TYR A 133 19.86 9.10 -2.42
CA TYR A 133 19.91 7.67 -2.67
C TYR A 133 21.17 7.05 -2.01
N PHE A 134 22.35 7.58 -2.27
CA PHE A 134 23.60 7.06 -1.70
C PHE A 134 23.66 7.20 -0.17
N ARG A 135 23.13 8.28 0.38
CA ARG A 135 23.06 8.46 1.83
C ARG A 135 22.15 7.40 2.48
N ARG A 136 21.02 7.10 1.87
CA ARG A 136 20.12 6.03 2.33
C ARG A 136 20.78 4.65 2.21
N GLU A 137 21.43 4.36 1.10
CA GLU A 137 22.16 3.11 0.93
C GLU A 137 23.27 2.96 1.97
N LYS A 138 23.98 4.03 2.27
CA LYS A 138 24.97 4.04 3.34
C LYS A 138 24.36 3.74 4.72
N GLN A 139 23.21 4.34 5.04
CA GLN A 139 22.49 4.06 6.29
C GLN A 139 22.03 2.60 6.34
N ARG A 140 21.44 2.09 5.27
CA ARG A 140 20.97 0.69 5.16
C ARG A 140 22.09 -0.31 5.34
N THR A 141 23.26 -0.01 4.80
CA THR A 141 24.41 -0.90 4.87
C THR A 141 24.94 -1.09 6.31
N GLN A 142 24.67 -0.15 7.22
CA GLN A 142 25.02 -0.30 8.65
C GLN A 142 24.25 -1.45 9.32
N HIS A 143 23.11 -1.85 8.74
CA HIS A 143 22.24 -2.93 9.21
C HIS A 143 22.39 -4.23 8.41
N LEU A 144 23.40 -4.32 7.52
CA LEU A 144 23.70 -5.55 6.82
C LEU A 144 24.56 -6.48 7.72
N LEU A 145 24.25 -7.76 7.63
CA LEU A 145 25.12 -8.80 8.19
C LEU A 145 26.39 -8.96 7.35
N THR A 146 27.32 -9.77 7.80
CA THR A 146 28.44 -10.21 6.94
C THR A 146 27.91 -10.94 5.70
N GLY A 147 28.72 -11.03 4.63
CA GLY A 147 28.27 -11.72 3.41
C GLY A 147 27.78 -13.15 3.66
N ASP A 148 28.53 -13.93 4.46
CA ASP A 148 28.14 -15.28 4.85
C ASP A 148 26.90 -15.27 5.75
N GLY A 149 26.74 -14.24 6.61
CA GLY A 149 25.55 -14.05 7.44
C GLY A 149 24.30 -13.79 6.64
N GLU A 150 24.36 -12.94 5.60
CA GLU A 150 23.22 -12.71 4.68
C GLU A 150 22.83 -13.98 3.92
N ASP A 151 23.82 -14.73 3.43
CA ASP A 151 23.57 -16.00 2.72
C ASP A 151 22.89 -17.04 3.63
N VAL A 152 23.30 -17.13 4.91
CA VAL A 152 22.68 -18.00 5.90
C VAL A 152 21.26 -17.54 6.21
N ALA A 153 21.06 -16.26 6.50
CA ALA A 153 19.75 -15.68 6.80
C ALA A 153 18.76 -15.95 5.65
N ALA A 154 19.15 -15.66 4.41
CA ALA A 154 18.31 -15.88 3.23
C ALA A 154 17.92 -17.35 3.04
N LYS A 155 18.85 -18.30 3.25
CA LYS A 155 18.57 -19.75 3.14
C LYS A 155 17.61 -20.24 4.24
N TYR A 156 17.78 -19.76 5.47
CA TYR A 156 16.90 -20.13 6.57
C TYR A 156 15.53 -19.46 6.49
N ASP A 157 15.42 -18.28 5.91
CA ASP A 157 14.12 -17.62 5.69
C ASP A 157 13.21 -18.45 4.79
N VAL A 158 13.75 -19.10 3.75
CA VAL A 158 12.98 -19.97 2.84
C VAL A 158 12.28 -21.11 3.59
N SER A 159 12.97 -21.77 4.52
CA SER A 159 12.43 -22.88 5.33
C SER A 159 11.79 -22.40 6.64
N GLY A 160 12.06 -21.16 7.06
CA GLY A 160 11.53 -20.48 8.24
C GLY A 160 10.33 -19.62 7.89
N GLY A 161 10.49 -18.31 7.94
CA GLY A 161 9.42 -17.31 7.79
C GLY A 161 8.57 -17.51 6.56
N LYS A 162 9.18 -17.70 5.38
CA LYS A 162 8.43 -17.92 4.11
C LYS A 162 7.60 -19.20 4.10
N THR A 163 7.99 -20.22 4.85
CA THR A 163 7.18 -21.44 5.01
C THR A 163 5.99 -21.19 5.94
N TRP A 164 6.18 -20.42 7.01
CA TRP A 164 5.11 -20.05 7.92
C TRP A 164 4.09 -19.09 7.27
N GLU A 165 4.53 -18.16 6.42
CA GLU A 165 3.65 -17.34 5.57
C GLU A 165 2.75 -18.23 4.68
N LYS A 166 3.36 -19.23 4.02
CA LYS A 166 2.65 -20.19 3.17
C LYS A 166 1.66 -21.04 3.97
N LEU A 167 2.02 -21.45 5.19
CA LEU A 167 1.10 -22.20 6.05
C LEU A 167 -0.14 -21.38 6.38
N GLN A 168 0.01 -20.12 6.80
CA GLN A 168 -1.13 -19.24 7.07
C GLN A 168 -2.03 -19.06 5.84
N ALA A 169 -1.44 -18.83 4.66
CA ALA A 169 -2.18 -18.71 3.41
C ALA A 169 -2.91 -20.03 3.04
N TYR A 170 -2.28 -21.18 3.23
CA TYR A 170 -2.87 -22.50 2.99
C TYR A 170 -4.07 -22.75 3.90
N GLU A 171 -3.93 -22.53 5.20
CA GLU A 171 -4.98 -22.73 6.19
C GLU A 171 -6.18 -21.80 5.92
N THR A 172 -5.93 -20.51 5.70
CA THR A 172 -7.00 -19.53 5.47
C THR A 172 -7.71 -19.69 4.13
N SER A 173 -7.01 -20.16 3.10
CA SER A 173 -7.63 -20.43 1.78
C SER A 173 -8.37 -21.76 1.73
N GLY A 174 -7.97 -22.73 2.55
CA GLY A 174 -8.53 -24.09 2.54
C GLY A 174 -9.72 -24.28 3.49
N VAL A 175 -9.86 -23.44 4.51
CA VAL A 175 -10.93 -23.61 5.52
C VAL A 175 -12.29 -23.23 4.95
N THR A 176 -13.30 -24.05 5.26
CA THR A 176 -14.70 -23.84 4.87
C THR A 176 -15.65 -24.07 6.04
N GLU A 177 -16.84 -23.48 5.95
CA GLU A 177 -17.95 -23.72 6.88
C GLU A 177 -19.27 -23.79 6.13
N GLU A 178 -20.23 -24.53 6.67
CA GLU A 178 -21.54 -24.66 6.07
C GLU A 178 -22.44 -23.48 6.42
N LEU A 179 -23.03 -22.84 5.41
CA LEU A 179 -24.03 -21.80 5.55
C LEU A 179 -25.22 -22.08 4.62
N LYS A 180 -26.42 -22.25 5.19
CA LYS A 180 -27.68 -22.55 4.44
C LYS A 180 -27.53 -23.71 3.45
N GLY A 181 -26.84 -24.79 3.86
CA GLY A 181 -26.66 -26.01 3.06
C GLY A 181 -25.60 -25.89 1.94
N LYS A 182 -24.76 -24.83 1.97
CA LYS A 182 -23.63 -24.65 1.07
C LYS A 182 -22.34 -24.55 1.87
N SER A 183 -21.31 -25.27 1.43
CA SER A 183 -19.96 -25.12 1.98
C SER A 183 -19.32 -23.87 1.35
N LEU A 184 -19.04 -22.86 2.17
CA LEU A 184 -18.43 -21.59 1.75
C LEU A 184 -17.01 -21.46 2.32
N SER A 185 -16.12 -20.92 1.51
CA SER A 185 -14.76 -20.53 1.95
C SER A 185 -14.80 -19.33 2.88
N LEU A 186 -13.72 -19.14 3.65
CA LEU A 186 -13.56 -17.98 4.53
C LEU A 186 -13.75 -16.65 3.76
N THR A 187 -13.22 -16.55 2.54
CA THR A 187 -13.36 -15.34 1.69
C THR A 187 -14.82 -15.10 1.29
N GLU A 188 -15.55 -16.15 0.89
CA GLU A 188 -16.98 -16.03 0.54
C GLU A 188 -17.80 -15.60 1.75
N LEU A 189 -17.55 -16.18 2.94
CA LEU A 189 -18.24 -15.78 4.18
C LEU A 189 -17.98 -14.31 4.52
N ARG A 190 -16.74 -13.85 4.42
CA ARG A 190 -16.38 -12.46 4.72
C ARG A 190 -16.99 -11.46 3.73
N ASN A 191 -17.16 -11.85 2.47
CA ASN A 191 -17.83 -11.01 1.47
C ASN A 191 -19.31 -10.79 1.79
N LEU A 192 -19.96 -11.71 2.51
CA LEU A 192 -21.33 -11.53 2.97
C LEU A 192 -21.49 -10.47 4.08
N ALA A 193 -20.41 -9.89 4.60
CA ALA A 193 -20.48 -8.75 5.52
C ALA A 193 -21.11 -7.49 4.89
N TYR A 194 -21.17 -7.43 3.57
CA TYR A 194 -21.77 -6.34 2.79
C TYR A 194 -23.20 -6.66 2.30
N ASP A 195 -23.75 -7.83 2.64
CA ASP A 195 -25.10 -8.23 2.22
C ASP A 195 -26.14 -7.23 2.79
N PRO A 196 -27.15 -6.80 2.03
CA PRO A 196 -28.20 -5.93 2.52
C PRO A 196 -29.03 -6.54 3.67
N ASP A 197 -29.15 -7.88 3.76
CA ASP A 197 -29.88 -8.58 4.81
C ASP A 197 -29.01 -8.81 6.06
N GLY A 198 -29.35 -8.14 7.18
CA GLY A 198 -28.67 -8.29 8.46
C GLY A 198 -28.64 -9.71 9.00
N SER A 199 -29.66 -10.53 8.69
CA SER A 199 -29.68 -11.94 9.10
C SER A 199 -28.61 -12.76 8.37
N VAL A 200 -28.31 -12.40 7.11
CA VAL A 200 -27.22 -13.01 6.31
C VAL A 200 -25.87 -12.60 6.85
N ARG A 201 -25.67 -11.28 7.11
CA ARG A 201 -24.42 -10.78 7.70
C ARG A 201 -24.10 -11.47 9.03
N LYS A 202 -25.09 -11.58 9.93
CA LYS A 202 -24.93 -12.25 11.23
C LYS A 202 -24.58 -13.73 11.07
N ALA A 203 -25.33 -14.46 10.25
CA ALA A 203 -25.09 -15.89 10.04
C ALA A 203 -23.71 -16.16 9.38
N ALA A 204 -23.30 -15.30 8.45
CA ALA A 204 -21.97 -15.36 7.82
C ALA A 204 -20.86 -15.11 8.85
N TYR A 205 -21.03 -14.13 9.72
CA TYR A 205 -20.10 -13.85 10.81
C TYR A 205 -19.95 -15.03 11.78
N GLU A 206 -21.06 -15.64 12.20
CA GLU A 206 -21.03 -16.83 13.06
C GLU A 206 -20.31 -18.02 12.39
N ALA A 207 -20.46 -18.18 11.07
CA ALA A 207 -19.73 -19.18 10.29
C ALA A 207 -18.24 -18.82 10.13
N GLU A 208 -17.92 -17.54 9.92
CA GLU A 208 -16.55 -17.02 9.87
C GLU A 208 -15.80 -17.35 11.17
N LEU A 209 -16.39 -17.10 12.35
CA LEU A 209 -15.77 -17.43 13.64
C LEU A 209 -15.45 -18.92 13.77
N LYS A 210 -16.31 -19.81 13.26
CA LYS A 210 -16.06 -21.26 13.25
C LYS A 210 -14.91 -21.64 12.33
N CYS A 211 -14.75 -20.97 11.17
CA CYS A 211 -13.60 -21.17 10.32
C CYS A 211 -12.30 -20.86 11.09
N TYR A 212 -12.24 -19.73 11.77
CA TYR A 212 -11.06 -19.34 12.53
C TYR A 212 -10.75 -20.30 13.68
N ASP A 213 -11.78 -20.77 14.39
CA ASP A 213 -11.60 -21.73 15.49
C ASP A 213 -10.94 -23.04 15.03
N LYS A 214 -11.24 -23.50 13.81
CA LYS A 214 -10.64 -24.70 13.20
C LYS A 214 -9.13 -24.54 12.94
N ILE A 215 -8.67 -23.34 12.57
CA ILE A 215 -7.29 -23.11 12.08
C ILE A 215 -6.43 -22.28 13.02
N LYS A 216 -6.98 -21.74 14.12
CA LYS A 216 -6.26 -20.85 15.06
C LYS A 216 -4.98 -21.46 15.60
N GLY A 217 -4.93 -22.78 15.82
CA GLY A 217 -3.76 -23.48 16.34
C GLY A 217 -2.54 -23.37 15.42
N PRO A 218 -2.58 -23.96 14.21
CA PRO A 218 -1.47 -23.85 13.24
C PRO A 218 -1.08 -22.41 12.94
N VAL A 219 -2.06 -21.52 12.82
CA VAL A 219 -1.84 -20.11 12.50
C VAL A 219 -1.17 -19.35 13.66
N ALA A 220 -1.47 -19.70 14.94
CA ALA A 220 -0.75 -19.16 16.09
C ALA A 220 0.73 -19.55 16.08
N PHE A 221 1.06 -20.80 15.72
CA PHE A 221 2.45 -21.23 15.57
C PHE A 221 3.16 -20.44 14.47
N ALA A 222 2.49 -20.21 13.34
CA ALA A 222 3.04 -19.39 12.26
C ALA A 222 3.33 -17.95 12.73
N LEU A 223 2.37 -17.30 13.40
CA LEU A 223 2.54 -15.94 13.92
C LEU A 223 3.72 -15.84 14.89
N ASN A 224 3.76 -16.72 15.90
CA ASN A 224 4.83 -16.75 16.89
C ASN A 224 6.22 -16.96 16.24
N SER A 225 6.30 -17.83 15.24
CA SER A 225 7.56 -18.15 14.55
C SER A 225 8.05 -16.97 13.72
N ILE A 226 7.16 -16.34 12.95
CA ILE A 226 7.48 -15.14 12.14
C ILE A 226 7.91 -13.97 13.03
N LYS A 227 7.17 -13.71 14.13
CA LYS A 227 7.52 -12.59 15.02
C LYS A 227 8.84 -12.83 15.74
N LEU A 228 9.14 -14.06 16.15
CA LEU A 228 10.46 -14.36 16.73
C LEU A 228 11.58 -14.20 15.70
N GLN A 229 11.38 -14.66 14.46
CA GLN A 229 12.36 -14.44 13.40
C GLN A 229 12.61 -12.93 13.18
N SER A 230 11.55 -12.12 13.09
CA SER A 230 11.67 -10.66 12.94
C SER A 230 12.42 -9.99 14.10
N ILE A 231 12.17 -10.43 15.35
CA ILE A 231 12.87 -9.95 16.55
C ILE A 231 14.36 -10.32 16.47
N SER A 232 14.67 -11.61 16.21
CA SER A 232 16.06 -12.10 16.12
C SER A 232 16.84 -11.39 15.00
N GLU A 233 16.20 -11.14 13.84
CA GLU A 233 16.83 -10.37 12.78
C GLU A 233 17.10 -8.92 13.18
N CYS A 234 16.19 -8.27 13.92
CA CYS A 234 16.42 -6.92 14.43
C CYS A 234 17.63 -6.87 15.36
N GLU A 235 17.74 -7.82 16.29
CA GLU A 235 18.90 -7.94 17.18
C GLU A 235 20.21 -8.10 16.40
N LEU A 236 20.25 -9.04 15.44
CA LEU A 236 21.43 -9.30 14.62
C LEU A 236 21.83 -8.11 13.74
N ARG A 237 20.86 -7.33 13.29
CA ARG A 237 21.05 -6.16 12.42
C ARG A 237 21.21 -4.85 13.19
N GLY A 238 21.15 -4.86 14.53
CA GLY A 238 21.34 -3.70 15.38
C GLY A 238 20.19 -2.70 15.37
N PHE A 239 18.95 -3.18 15.24
CA PHE A 239 17.76 -2.39 15.48
C PHE A 239 17.25 -2.59 16.91
N ASP A 240 16.76 -1.52 17.53
CA ASP A 240 16.23 -1.55 18.91
C ASP A 240 14.93 -2.35 19.02
N SER A 241 14.12 -2.35 17.96
CA SER A 241 12.87 -3.10 17.88
C SER A 241 12.43 -3.38 16.44
N VAL A 242 11.47 -4.29 16.27
CA VAL A 242 10.83 -4.56 14.98
C VAL A 242 10.12 -3.30 14.44
N LEU A 243 9.56 -2.47 15.31
CA LEU A 243 8.94 -1.20 14.91
C LEU A 243 9.97 -0.17 14.44
N ASP A 244 11.14 -0.09 15.10
CA ASP A 244 12.21 0.82 14.66
C ASP A 244 12.78 0.41 13.29
N LYS A 245 12.93 -0.91 13.03
CA LYS A 245 13.24 -1.40 11.69
C LYS A 245 12.18 -0.97 10.66
N SER A 246 10.89 -1.11 11.00
CA SER A 246 9.79 -0.72 10.11
C SER A 246 9.82 0.78 9.80
N LEU A 247 10.03 1.64 10.80
CA LEU A 247 10.14 3.09 10.63
C LEU A 247 11.36 3.49 9.80
N PHE A 248 12.50 2.84 10.05
CA PHE A 248 13.72 3.04 9.27
C PHE A 248 13.50 2.70 7.78
N MET A 249 12.86 1.56 7.49
CA MET A 249 12.54 1.16 6.11
C MET A 249 11.52 2.09 5.45
N ALA A 250 10.64 2.70 6.23
CA ALA A 250 9.65 3.68 5.78
C ALA A 250 10.23 5.10 5.62
N ASP A 251 11.47 5.33 6.03
CA ASP A 251 12.12 6.66 6.08
C ASP A 251 11.27 7.67 6.88
N MET A 252 10.78 7.23 8.05
CA MET A 252 9.85 7.96 8.91
C MET A 252 10.36 7.99 10.36
N LYS A 253 10.22 9.12 11.03
CA LYS A 253 10.65 9.31 12.42
C LYS A 253 9.64 8.73 13.42
N ARG A 254 10.14 8.33 14.59
CA ARG A 254 9.29 7.87 15.71
C ARG A 254 8.31 8.96 16.14
N ASP A 255 8.76 10.20 16.28
CA ASP A 255 7.94 11.33 16.71
C ASP A 255 6.74 11.55 15.77
N THR A 256 6.92 11.30 14.47
CA THR A 256 5.85 11.37 13.46
C THR A 256 4.77 10.31 13.72
N LEU A 257 5.18 9.07 14.00
CA LEU A 257 4.23 8.00 14.36
C LEU A 257 3.50 8.28 15.67
N ASP A 258 4.22 8.77 16.68
CA ASP A 258 3.66 9.09 17.99
C ASP A 258 2.69 10.28 17.90
N ALA A 259 2.97 11.28 17.07
CA ALA A 259 2.06 12.39 16.79
C ALA A 259 0.77 11.91 16.10
N LEU A 260 0.91 11.04 15.09
CA LEU A 260 -0.22 10.43 14.38
C LEU A 260 -1.14 9.67 15.35
N TRP A 261 -0.57 8.72 16.11
CA TRP A 261 -1.36 7.91 17.03
C TRP A 261 -1.93 8.73 18.19
N GLY A 262 -1.19 9.72 18.70
CA GLY A 262 -1.71 10.62 19.71
C GLY A 262 -2.92 11.42 19.25
N ALA A 263 -2.93 11.88 17.99
CA ALA A 263 -4.09 12.54 17.41
C ALA A 263 -5.26 11.56 17.17
N VAL A 264 -4.97 10.37 16.66
CA VAL A 264 -5.98 9.31 16.49
C VAL A 264 -6.68 9.00 17.82
N GLU A 265 -5.92 8.77 18.90
CA GLU A 265 -6.48 8.49 20.23
C GLU A 265 -7.42 9.60 20.73
N GLU A 266 -7.08 10.86 20.50
CA GLU A 266 -7.92 12.01 20.85
C GLU A 266 -9.28 11.99 20.12
N TYR A 267 -9.32 11.45 18.90
CA TYR A 267 -10.52 11.43 18.07
C TYR A 267 -11.28 10.10 18.06
N LEU A 268 -10.77 9.03 18.68
CA LEU A 268 -11.52 7.77 18.81
C LEU A 268 -12.96 7.96 19.33
N PRO A 269 -13.23 8.79 20.38
CA PRO A 269 -14.60 9.01 20.85
C PRO A 269 -15.54 9.57 19.78
N VAL A 270 -15.03 10.31 18.79
CA VAL A 270 -15.81 10.83 17.66
C VAL A 270 -16.26 9.68 16.76
N PHE A 271 -15.36 8.73 16.45
CA PHE A 271 -15.70 7.53 15.69
C PHE A 271 -16.60 6.56 16.47
N HIS A 272 -16.42 6.46 17.80
CA HIS A 272 -17.37 5.70 18.63
C HIS A 272 -18.79 6.26 18.48
N SER A 273 -18.94 7.59 18.40
CA SER A 273 -20.25 8.23 18.21
C SER A 273 -20.86 7.95 16.82
N TYR A 274 -20.03 7.76 15.78
CA TYR A 274 -20.48 7.30 14.45
C TYR A 274 -21.04 5.88 14.53
N TYR A 275 -20.29 4.93 15.11
CA TYR A 275 -20.74 3.56 15.25
C TYR A 275 -22.03 3.45 16.07
N LYS A 276 -22.16 4.23 17.14
CA LYS A 276 -23.43 4.30 17.92
C LYS A 276 -24.59 4.79 17.06
N ALA A 277 -24.40 5.89 16.33
CA ALA A 277 -25.44 6.44 15.49
C ALA A 277 -25.86 5.44 14.38
N LYS A 278 -24.90 4.73 13.78
CA LYS A 278 -25.18 3.64 12.82
C LYS A 278 -25.94 2.50 13.49
N GLY A 279 -25.51 2.09 14.69
CA GLY A 279 -26.17 1.04 15.47
C GLY A 279 -27.63 1.41 15.80
N GLU A 280 -27.87 2.64 16.29
CA GLU A 280 -29.21 3.15 16.59
C GLU A 280 -30.10 3.15 15.34
N ALA A 281 -29.60 3.60 14.19
CA ALA A 281 -30.31 3.60 12.92
C ALA A 281 -30.67 2.18 12.43
N LEU A 282 -29.84 1.19 12.75
CA LEU A 282 -30.10 -0.23 12.47
C LEU A 282 -30.90 -0.96 13.57
N GLY A 283 -31.33 -0.23 14.63
CA GLY A 283 -32.17 -0.77 15.71
C GLY A 283 -31.40 -1.39 16.88
N TYR A 284 -30.10 -1.23 17.00
CA TYR A 284 -29.25 -1.72 18.08
C TYR A 284 -29.12 -0.68 19.21
N LYS A 285 -29.11 -1.13 20.48
CA LYS A 285 -29.09 -0.24 21.66
C LYS A 285 -27.76 -0.26 22.43
N ASN A 286 -26.95 -1.30 22.24
CA ASN A 286 -25.74 -1.55 23.04
C ASN A 286 -24.43 -1.29 22.25
N GLY A 287 -24.47 -0.40 21.27
CA GLY A 287 -23.41 -0.22 20.28
C GLY A 287 -23.67 -1.05 19.02
N LEU A 288 -22.89 -0.80 17.98
CA LEU A 288 -23.01 -1.51 16.71
C LEU A 288 -22.40 -2.92 16.83
N PRO A 289 -23.12 -4.01 16.52
CA PRO A 289 -22.53 -5.34 16.47
C PRO A 289 -21.41 -5.43 15.42
N TRP A 290 -20.38 -6.25 15.68
CA TRP A 290 -19.25 -6.43 14.75
C TRP A 290 -19.68 -6.76 13.32
N HIS A 291 -20.65 -7.65 13.14
CA HIS A 291 -21.16 -8.06 11.84
C HIS A 291 -21.95 -6.97 11.09
N GLU A 292 -22.21 -5.83 11.72
CA GLU A 292 -22.91 -4.69 11.13
C GLU A 292 -21.97 -3.56 10.71
N ILE A 293 -20.66 -3.67 10.96
CA ILE A 293 -19.69 -2.62 10.61
C ILE A 293 -19.82 -2.22 9.13
N PHE A 294 -20.01 -3.21 8.25
CA PHE A 294 -20.12 -3.01 6.80
C PHE A 294 -21.59 -3.02 6.29
N ALA A 295 -22.57 -2.99 7.19
CA ALA A 295 -23.97 -2.87 6.78
C ALA A 295 -24.17 -1.64 5.90
N PRO A 296 -24.75 -1.77 4.68
CA PRO A 296 -24.98 -0.64 3.80
C PRO A 296 -26.03 0.32 4.39
N MET A 297 -25.82 1.61 4.22
CA MET A 297 -26.75 2.67 4.63
C MET A 297 -27.03 3.57 3.42
N GLY A 298 -28.31 3.91 3.20
CA GLY A 298 -28.74 4.61 2.02
C GLY A 298 -28.64 3.76 0.75
N SER A 299 -28.99 4.33 -0.38
CA SER A 299 -28.93 3.66 -1.67
C SER A 299 -28.75 4.66 -2.82
N SER A 300 -28.18 4.20 -3.93
CA SER A 300 -28.17 4.92 -5.20
C SER A 300 -28.38 3.92 -6.34
N ASN A 301 -29.24 4.29 -7.29
CA ASN A 301 -29.44 3.51 -8.52
C ASN A 301 -28.51 3.98 -9.65
N ARG A 302 -27.56 4.86 -9.35
CA ARG A 302 -26.66 5.42 -10.34
C ARG A 302 -25.64 4.39 -10.81
N THR A 303 -25.64 4.15 -12.11
CA THR A 303 -24.69 3.27 -12.77
C THR A 303 -23.93 4.03 -13.85
N PHE A 304 -22.72 3.57 -14.15
CA PHE A 304 -21.83 4.18 -15.11
C PHE A 304 -21.36 3.15 -16.12
N ASN A 305 -21.43 3.47 -17.41
CA ASN A 305 -20.57 2.81 -18.36
C ASN A 305 -19.16 3.46 -18.30
N ILE A 306 -18.18 2.88 -18.97
CA ILE A 306 -16.79 3.36 -18.86
C ILE A 306 -16.61 4.78 -19.43
N GLU A 307 -17.35 5.17 -20.46
CA GLU A 307 -17.27 6.51 -21.03
C GLU A 307 -17.86 7.57 -20.06
N GLN A 308 -18.98 7.23 -19.41
CA GLN A 308 -19.56 8.10 -18.37
C GLN A 308 -18.63 8.21 -17.15
N ALA A 309 -17.98 7.10 -16.76
CA ALA A 309 -16.98 7.12 -15.69
C ALA A 309 -15.79 8.01 -16.06
N ARG A 310 -15.27 7.88 -17.28
CA ARG A 310 -14.20 8.73 -17.82
C ARG A 310 -14.58 10.20 -17.76
N GLU A 311 -15.74 10.55 -18.34
CA GLU A 311 -16.21 11.94 -18.37
C GLU A 311 -16.36 12.50 -16.95
N TYR A 312 -16.96 11.73 -16.05
CA TYR A 312 -17.15 12.12 -14.66
C TYR A 312 -15.80 12.38 -13.95
N ILE A 313 -14.87 11.43 -14.05
CA ILE A 313 -13.55 11.54 -13.42
C ILE A 313 -12.77 12.75 -14.00
N VAL A 314 -12.66 12.85 -15.31
CA VAL A 314 -11.91 13.93 -15.96
C VAL A 314 -12.49 15.30 -15.60
N ASN A 315 -13.82 15.44 -15.59
CA ASN A 315 -14.48 16.68 -15.20
C ASN A 315 -14.17 17.07 -13.75
N VAL A 316 -14.25 16.12 -12.81
CA VAL A 316 -13.94 16.40 -11.40
C VAL A 316 -12.46 16.74 -11.21
N LEU A 317 -11.56 15.99 -11.83
CA LEU A 317 -10.12 16.24 -11.73
C LEU A 317 -9.72 17.57 -12.37
N SER A 318 -10.41 18.03 -13.43
CA SER A 318 -10.16 19.32 -14.08
C SER A 318 -10.47 20.52 -13.19
N ILE A 319 -11.37 20.37 -12.22
CA ILE A 319 -11.66 21.42 -11.22
C ILE A 319 -10.44 21.64 -10.32
N PHE A 320 -9.67 20.58 -10.05
CA PHE A 320 -8.48 20.65 -9.23
C PHE A 320 -7.24 21.07 -10.04
N ASP A 321 -6.91 20.33 -11.10
CA ASP A 321 -5.68 20.55 -11.89
C ASP A 321 -5.81 20.03 -13.33
N GLY A 322 -5.46 20.87 -14.31
CA GLY A 322 -5.51 20.52 -15.73
C GLY A 322 -4.53 19.39 -16.08
N GLU A 323 -3.32 19.34 -15.51
CA GLU A 323 -2.33 18.29 -15.78
C GLU A 323 -2.79 16.90 -15.26
N LEU A 324 -3.46 16.88 -14.10
CA LEU A 324 -4.07 15.67 -13.56
C LEU A 324 -5.21 15.17 -14.47
N ALA A 325 -6.08 16.07 -14.93
CA ALA A 325 -7.16 15.76 -15.86
C ALA A 325 -6.62 15.28 -17.22
N ASP A 326 -5.57 15.91 -17.74
CA ASP A 326 -4.91 15.52 -18.98
C ASP A 326 -4.26 14.13 -18.85
N THR A 327 -3.62 13.85 -17.70
CA THR A 327 -3.04 12.53 -17.40
C THR A 327 -4.13 11.46 -17.41
N ALA A 328 -5.25 11.69 -16.75
CA ALA A 328 -6.40 10.80 -16.76
C ALA A 328 -6.96 10.61 -18.18
N SER A 329 -7.16 11.69 -18.93
CA SER A 329 -7.66 11.64 -20.30
C SER A 329 -6.76 10.81 -21.22
N ARG A 330 -5.44 10.96 -21.09
CA ARG A 330 -4.45 10.18 -21.84
C ARG A 330 -4.52 8.70 -21.50
N ALA A 331 -4.64 8.34 -20.22
CA ALA A 331 -4.72 6.95 -19.80
C ALA A 331 -5.88 6.21 -20.47
N PHE A 332 -7.02 6.88 -20.69
CA PHE A 332 -8.14 6.33 -21.45
C PHE A 332 -7.90 6.35 -22.98
N ALA A 333 -7.36 7.46 -23.53
CA ALA A 333 -7.22 7.64 -24.96
C ALA A 333 -6.09 6.78 -25.58
N GLU A 334 -5.08 6.47 -24.79
CA GLU A 334 -3.89 5.71 -25.23
C GLU A 334 -3.94 4.24 -24.75
N ASP A 335 -5.13 3.77 -24.31
CA ASP A 335 -5.38 2.39 -23.88
C ASP A 335 -4.43 1.91 -22.77
N TRP A 336 -4.25 2.73 -21.70
CA TRP A 336 -3.42 2.35 -20.56
C TRP A 336 -4.16 1.55 -19.48
N ILE A 337 -5.49 1.37 -19.62
CA ILE A 337 -6.36 0.78 -18.60
C ILE A 337 -6.94 -0.54 -19.11
N ASP A 338 -6.75 -1.63 -18.40
CA ASP A 338 -7.48 -2.88 -18.62
C ASP A 338 -8.72 -2.90 -17.69
N VAL A 339 -9.91 -2.76 -18.27
CA VAL A 339 -11.13 -2.32 -17.55
C VAL A 339 -11.94 -3.48 -17.00
N TYR A 340 -12.38 -4.40 -17.88
CA TYR A 340 -13.46 -5.32 -17.54
C TYR A 340 -12.97 -6.64 -16.95
N PRO A 341 -13.75 -7.25 -16.01
CA PRO A 341 -13.47 -8.59 -15.53
C PRO A 341 -13.60 -9.61 -16.65
N ARG A 342 -12.72 -10.63 -16.63
CA ARG A 342 -12.79 -11.77 -17.53
C ARG A 342 -12.08 -12.98 -16.95
N LYS A 343 -12.34 -14.16 -17.51
CA LYS A 343 -11.66 -15.40 -17.10
C LYS A 343 -10.14 -15.26 -17.28
N GLY A 344 -9.41 -15.64 -16.23
CA GLY A 344 -7.94 -15.59 -16.20
C GLY A 344 -7.36 -14.26 -15.71
N LYS A 345 -8.14 -13.20 -15.69
CA LYS A 345 -7.71 -11.91 -15.13
C LYS A 345 -7.76 -11.94 -13.59
N VAL A 346 -6.74 -11.36 -12.95
CA VAL A 346 -6.70 -11.26 -11.49
C VAL A 346 -7.77 -10.31 -10.97
N GLY A 347 -8.26 -10.55 -9.75
CA GLY A 347 -9.21 -9.68 -9.07
C GLY A 347 -8.59 -8.42 -8.51
N GLY A 348 -9.43 -7.47 -8.07
CA GLY A 348 -8.99 -6.19 -7.51
C GLY A 348 -8.66 -5.16 -8.59
N ALA A 349 -7.89 -4.14 -8.18
CA ALA A 349 -7.35 -3.10 -9.05
C ALA A 349 -5.92 -2.78 -8.63
N TYR A 350 -5.13 -2.23 -9.56
CA TYR A 350 -3.81 -1.67 -9.28
C TYR A 350 -3.36 -0.73 -10.38
N CYS A 351 -2.47 0.20 -10.03
CA CYS A 351 -1.67 0.98 -10.96
C CYS A 351 -0.19 0.65 -10.78
N MET A 352 0.52 0.46 -11.88
CA MET A 352 1.97 0.25 -11.86
C MET A 352 2.67 1.08 -12.94
N PRO A 353 3.88 1.59 -12.65
CA PRO A 353 4.70 2.25 -13.67
C PRO A 353 5.04 1.26 -14.79
N ALA A 354 5.05 1.74 -16.02
CA ALA A 354 5.63 1.09 -17.18
C ALA A 354 7.03 1.68 -17.39
N PHE A 355 8.00 1.17 -16.63
CA PHE A 355 9.33 1.79 -16.47
C PHE A 355 10.04 2.11 -17.81
N GLY A 356 9.86 1.22 -18.79
CA GLY A 356 10.50 1.37 -20.10
C GLY A 356 9.93 2.49 -20.97
N THR A 357 8.74 3.03 -20.66
CA THR A 357 8.07 4.08 -21.47
C THR A 357 7.88 5.38 -20.71
N GLY A 358 8.05 5.36 -19.38
CA GLY A 358 7.73 6.50 -18.49
C GLY A 358 6.22 6.79 -18.42
N GLU A 359 5.41 5.77 -18.65
CA GLU A 359 3.97 5.72 -18.51
C GLU A 359 3.58 4.84 -17.32
N PHE A 360 2.29 4.58 -17.18
CA PHE A 360 1.76 3.60 -16.22
C PHE A 360 0.70 2.71 -16.86
N ARG A 361 0.34 1.63 -16.19
CA ARG A 361 -0.79 0.78 -16.58
C ARG A 361 -1.69 0.53 -15.38
N ILE A 362 -3.00 0.58 -15.63
CA ILE A 362 -4.02 0.33 -14.62
C ILE A 362 -4.79 -0.94 -14.99
N LEU A 363 -4.94 -1.83 -14.03
CA LEU A 363 -5.86 -2.96 -14.11
C LEU A 363 -7.03 -2.70 -13.16
N THR A 364 -8.27 -2.84 -13.66
CA THR A 364 -9.48 -2.81 -12.83
C THR A 364 -10.41 -3.97 -13.19
N ASN A 365 -11.45 -4.19 -12.39
CA ASN A 365 -12.55 -5.10 -12.68
C ASN A 365 -13.86 -4.32 -12.60
N PHE A 366 -14.02 -3.34 -13.48
CA PHE A 366 -15.10 -2.36 -13.49
C PHE A 366 -16.47 -3.01 -13.74
N GLY A 367 -17.38 -2.86 -12.79
CA GLY A 367 -18.76 -3.37 -12.82
C GLY A 367 -19.82 -2.30 -13.07
N GLY A 368 -19.43 -1.02 -13.04
CA GLY A 368 -20.34 0.11 -13.33
C GLY A 368 -20.99 0.74 -12.10
N LEU A 369 -20.58 0.40 -10.90
CA LEU A 369 -21.04 1.06 -9.68
C LEU A 369 -20.19 2.31 -9.39
N PHE A 370 -20.72 3.24 -8.60
CA PHE A 370 -19.96 4.43 -8.20
C PHE A 370 -18.63 4.07 -7.48
N GLY A 371 -18.62 2.99 -6.68
CA GLY A 371 -17.38 2.48 -6.06
C GLY A 371 -16.29 2.12 -7.07
N ASP A 372 -16.66 1.59 -8.24
CA ASP A 372 -15.70 1.30 -9.31
C ASP A 372 -15.13 2.58 -9.93
N VAL A 373 -15.95 3.64 -10.02
CA VAL A 373 -15.50 4.96 -10.48
C VAL A 373 -14.50 5.57 -9.48
N VAL A 374 -14.76 5.42 -8.18
CA VAL A 374 -13.83 5.84 -7.11
C VAL A 374 -12.52 5.05 -7.18
N THR A 375 -12.59 3.73 -7.33
CA THR A 375 -11.41 2.87 -7.51
C THR A 375 -10.59 3.31 -8.72
N LEU A 376 -11.23 3.59 -9.84
CA LEU A 376 -10.53 4.04 -11.04
C LEU A 376 -9.86 5.41 -10.84
N ALA A 377 -10.50 6.33 -10.12
CA ALA A 377 -9.90 7.62 -9.75
C ALA A 377 -8.71 7.45 -8.78
N HIS A 378 -8.78 6.49 -7.86
CA HIS A 378 -7.68 6.08 -6.99
C HIS A 378 -6.45 5.64 -7.80
N GLU A 379 -6.64 4.68 -8.71
CA GLU A 379 -5.56 4.18 -9.56
C GLU A 379 -4.97 5.26 -10.46
N LEU A 380 -5.79 6.19 -10.97
CA LEU A 380 -5.32 7.36 -11.71
C LEU A 380 -4.50 8.32 -10.83
N GLY A 381 -4.75 8.36 -9.52
CA GLY A 381 -3.92 9.09 -8.57
C GLY A 381 -2.51 8.52 -8.46
N HIS A 382 -2.37 7.19 -8.37
CA HIS A 382 -1.07 6.53 -8.47
C HIS A 382 -0.40 6.85 -9.81
N GLY A 383 -1.14 6.75 -10.92
CA GLY A 383 -0.63 7.10 -12.24
C GLY A 383 -0.12 8.54 -12.33
N PHE A 384 -0.81 9.49 -11.71
CA PHE A 384 -0.35 10.87 -11.64
C PHE A 384 0.95 11.01 -10.83
N HIS A 385 1.06 10.30 -9.70
CA HIS A 385 2.30 10.26 -8.91
C HIS A 385 3.47 9.75 -9.76
N GLU A 386 3.29 8.64 -10.48
CA GLU A 386 4.29 8.10 -11.41
C GLU A 386 4.70 9.12 -12.49
N MET A 387 3.75 9.89 -13.01
CA MET A 387 4.03 10.95 -14.00
C MET A 387 4.84 12.11 -13.41
N GLN A 388 4.69 12.40 -12.10
CA GLN A 388 5.49 13.43 -11.43
C GLN A 388 6.94 12.97 -11.22
N ILE A 389 7.19 11.68 -10.96
CA ILE A 389 8.53 11.14 -10.69
C ILE A 389 9.27 10.61 -11.91
N LYS A 390 8.61 10.48 -13.06
CA LYS A 390 9.16 9.84 -14.29
C LYS A 390 10.47 10.44 -14.79
N ASN A 391 10.72 11.71 -14.51
CA ASN A 391 11.93 12.42 -14.92
C ASN A 391 13.08 12.32 -13.91
N ASN A 392 12.84 11.70 -12.75
CA ASN A 392 13.91 11.38 -11.81
C ASN A 392 14.78 10.26 -12.40
N GLY A 393 16.06 10.23 -12.04
CA GLY A 393 16.94 9.12 -12.45
C GLY A 393 16.38 7.79 -11.97
N ALA A 394 16.68 6.70 -12.68
CA ALA A 394 16.06 5.40 -12.44
C ALA A 394 16.16 4.90 -10.99
N LEU A 395 17.26 5.22 -10.28
CA LEU A 395 17.45 4.84 -8.87
C LEU A 395 16.60 5.70 -7.90
N ASN A 396 16.06 6.85 -8.36
CA ASN A 396 15.22 7.78 -7.60
C ASN A 396 13.74 7.69 -7.98
N ARG A 397 13.21 6.50 -8.29
CA ARG A 397 11.80 6.31 -8.62
C ARG A 397 11.02 5.43 -7.63
N ASN A 398 11.65 5.05 -6.52
CA ASN A 398 10.97 4.30 -5.46
C ASN A 398 10.74 5.21 -4.26
N TYR A 399 9.51 5.35 -3.84
CA TYR A 399 9.10 6.10 -2.66
C TYR A 399 8.67 5.17 -1.52
N SER A 400 8.64 5.70 -0.30
CA SER A 400 8.32 4.91 0.89
C SER A 400 6.81 4.64 1.00
N MET A 401 6.46 3.55 1.69
CA MET A 401 5.08 3.09 1.83
C MET A 401 4.12 4.12 2.45
N PRO A 402 4.48 4.92 3.48
CA PRO A 402 3.56 5.90 4.04
C PRO A 402 3.06 6.94 3.04
N VAL A 403 3.87 7.31 2.04
CA VAL A 403 3.48 8.30 1.03
C VAL A 403 2.90 7.68 -0.25
N ALA A 404 2.91 6.34 -0.37
CA ALA A 404 2.47 5.65 -1.57
C ALA A 404 1.00 5.95 -1.92
N GLU A 405 0.13 6.02 -0.90
CA GLU A 405 -1.30 6.25 -1.05
C GLU A 405 -1.69 7.75 -1.05
N THR A 406 -0.72 8.65 -1.07
CA THR A 406 -1.03 10.09 -0.96
C THR A 406 -1.83 10.61 -2.14
N ALA A 407 -1.41 10.32 -3.37
CA ALA A 407 -2.07 10.82 -4.57
C ALA A 407 -3.36 10.05 -4.89
N SER A 408 -3.39 8.76 -4.63
CA SER A 408 -4.58 7.91 -4.84
C SER A 408 -5.72 8.31 -3.91
N ASN A 409 -5.47 8.39 -2.61
CA ASN A 409 -6.47 8.84 -1.63
C ASN A 409 -6.84 10.33 -1.79
N PHE A 410 -5.93 11.15 -2.31
CA PHE A 410 -6.27 12.54 -2.64
C PHE A 410 -7.32 12.62 -3.76
N ASN A 411 -7.16 11.83 -4.82
CA ASN A 411 -8.15 11.72 -5.89
C ASN A 411 -9.50 11.19 -5.40
N GLU A 412 -9.50 10.20 -4.49
CA GLU A 412 -10.74 9.75 -3.85
C GLU A 412 -11.42 10.90 -3.10
N ASN A 413 -10.67 11.68 -2.31
CA ASN A 413 -11.23 12.82 -1.59
C ASN A 413 -11.84 13.86 -2.53
N LEU A 414 -11.21 14.16 -3.67
CA LEU A 414 -11.77 15.04 -4.70
C LEU A 414 -13.10 14.50 -5.22
N LEU A 415 -13.09 13.24 -5.68
CA LEU A 415 -14.24 12.62 -6.34
C LEU A 415 -15.43 12.43 -5.41
N VAL A 416 -15.19 11.89 -4.21
CA VAL A 416 -16.26 11.62 -3.24
C VAL A 416 -16.79 12.91 -2.64
N SER A 417 -15.97 13.95 -2.42
CA SER A 417 -16.46 15.26 -1.98
C SER A 417 -17.36 15.90 -3.01
N TYR A 418 -16.93 15.87 -4.28
CA TYR A 418 -17.76 16.36 -5.38
C TYR A 418 -19.09 15.61 -5.47
N ALA A 419 -19.08 14.28 -5.35
CA ALA A 419 -20.29 13.47 -5.39
C ALA A 419 -21.25 13.79 -4.23
N ILE A 420 -20.75 13.97 -3.01
CA ILE A 420 -21.57 14.36 -1.84
C ILE A 420 -22.23 15.72 -2.02
N ASP A 421 -21.50 16.69 -2.58
CA ASP A 421 -22.02 18.04 -2.82
C ASP A 421 -23.07 18.09 -3.95
N HIS A 422 -23.02 17.11 -4.88
CA HIS A 422 -23.93 17.02 -6.03
C HIS A 422 -24.89 15.82 -5.94
N ALA A 423 -25.08 15.23 -4.75
CA ALA A 423 -26.01 14.14 -4.53
C ALA A 423 -27.46 14.59 -4.83
N GLU A 424 -28.20 13.79 -5.57
CA GLU A 424 -29.55 14.09 -6.04
C GLU A 424 -30.64 13.85 -4.97
N SER A 425 -30.30 13.11 -3.90
CA SER A 425 -31.19 12.79 -2.78
C SER A 425 -30.45 12.65 -1.47
N ASP A 426 -31.16 12.78 -0.34
CA ASP A 426 -30.61 12.53 0.99
C ASP A 426 -30.16 11.07 1.16
N ASP A 427 -30.84 10.12 0.49
CA ASP A 427 -30.51 8.71 0.52
C ASP A 427 -29.19 8.40 -0.21
N GLU A 428 -28.98 8.97 -1.40
CA GLU A 428 -27.69 8.92 -2.11
C GLU A 428 -26.59 9.60 -1.30
N LYS A 429 -26.89 10.76 -0.72
CA LYS A 429 -25.92 11.47 0.13
C LYS A 429 -25.53 10.67 1.35
N LEU A 430 -26.49 9.99 1.99
CA LEU A 430 -26.25 9.09 3.11
C LEU A 430 -25.33 7.94 2.70
N MET A 431 -25.59 7.30 1.57
CA MET A 431 -24.74 6.23 1.04
C MET A 431 -23.30 6.68 0.81
N LEU A 432 -23.11 7.83 0.18
CA LEU A 432 -21.77 8.37 -0.13
C LEU A 432 -20.99 8.72 1.14
N ILE A 433 -21.66 9.36 2.11
CA ILE A 433 -21.03 9.72 3.40
C ILE A 433 -20.72 8.46 4.20
N GLU A 434 -21.64 7.48 4.23
CA GLU A 434 -21.43 6.22 4.93
C GLU A 434 -20.21 5.47 4.36
N ASN A 435 -20.10 5.34 3.05
CA ASN A 435 -18.94 4.69 2.42
C ASN A 435 -17.63 5.40 2.78
N ARG A 436 -17.61 6.74 2.76
CA ARG A 436 -16.45 7.52 3.21
C ARG A 436 -16.12 7.24 4.67
N LEU A 437 -17.12 7.21 5.55
CA LEU A 437 -16.91 6.99 6.99
C LEU A 437 -16.51 5.55 7.31
N GLN A 438 -17.01 4.55 6.59
CA GLN A 438 -16.52 3.16 6.71
C GLN A 438 -15.03 3.09 6.41
N ASN A 439 -14.57 3.69 5.30
CA ASN A 439 -13.15 3.74 4.94
C ASN A 439 -12.33 4.52 5.98
N ALA A 440 -12.81 5.69 6.41
CA ALA A 440 -12.13 6.47 7.44
C ALA A 440 -12.04 5.72 8.78
N ALA A 441 -13.11 5.04 9.20
CA ALA A 441 -13.12 4.26 10.43
C ALA A 441 -12.24 3.00 10.33
N LEU A 442 -12.09 2.43 9.14
CA LEU A 442 -11.12 1.35 8.89
C LEU A 442 -9.70 1.85 9.15
N VAL A 443 -9.29 2.97 8.54
CA VAL A 443 -7.92 3.50 8.72
C VAL A 443 -7.67 4.07 10.11
N VAL A 444 -8.70 4.56 10.83
CA VAL A 444 -8.55 5.13 12.17
C VAL A 444 -8.71 4.05 13.26
N CYS A 445 -9.80 3.29 13.27
CA CYS A 445 -10.10 2.35 14.36
C CYS A 445 -9.50 0.96 14.11
N ASP A 446 -9.76 0.35 12.92
CA ASP A 446 -9.30 -1.03 12.66
C ASP A 446 -7.77 -1.10 12.55
N ILE A 447 -7.17 -0.17 11.80
CA ILE A 447 -5.70 -0.11 11.69
C ILE A 447 -5.05 0.18 13.05
N TYR A 448 -5.63 1.07 13.86
CA TYR A 448 -5.11 1.31 15.21
C TYR A 448 -5.20 0.05 16.09
N SER A 449 -6.31 -0.68 16.04
CA SER A 449 -6.41 -1.96 16.77
C SER A 449 -5.37 -2.97 16.31
N ARG A 450 -5.09 -3.02 15.00
CA ARG A 450 -4.05 -3.90 14.42
C ARG A 450 -2.66 -3.50 14.87
N PHE A 451 -2.38 -2.21 14.92
CA PHE A 451 -1.10 -1.69 15.40
C PHE A 451 -0.87 -2.06 16.87
N LEU A 452 -1.87 -1.87 17.71
CA LEU A 452 -1.81 -2.24 19.13
C LEU A 452 -1.58 -3.74 19.33
N PHE A 453 -2.31 -4.57 18.58
CA PHE A 453 -2.14 -6.02 18.60
C PHE A 453 -0.71 -6.43 18.22
N GLU A 454 -0.21 -5.94 17.08
CA GLU A 454 1.10 -6.32 16.59
C GLU A 454 2.23 -5.85 17.52
N LYS A 455 2.08 -4.66 18.10
CA LYS A 455 3.02 -4.12 19.09
C LYS A 455 3.09 -5.03 20.31
N GLU A 456 1.95 -5.35 20.94
CA GLU A 456 1.87 -6.21 22.12
C GLU A 456 2.41 -7.62 21.83
N VAL A 457 2.09 -8.17 20.64
CA VAL A 457 2.60 -9.48 20.23
C VAL A 457 4.13 -9.47 20.08
N CYS A 458 4.72 -8.44 19.46
CA CYS A 458 6.18 -8.33 19.32
C CYS A 458 6.86 -8.16 20.69
N GLU A 459 6.29 -7.34 21.59
CA GLU A 459 6.82 -7.12 22.92
C GLU A 459 6.79 -8.41 23.78
N ARG A 460 5.69 -9.16 23.76
CA ARG A 460 5.59 -10.41 24.54
C ARG A 460 6.38 -11.56 23.93
N ARG A 461 6.51 -11.59 22.60
CA ARG A 461 7.15 -12.72 21.90
C ARG A 461 8.64 -12.83 22.16
N SER A 462 9.30 -11.76 22.57
CA SER A 462 10.70 -11.81 23.03
C SER A 462 10.87 -12.77 24.21
N ASP A 463 9.88 -12.84 25.10
CA ASP A 463 9.98 -13.58 26.37
C ASP A 463 9.21 -14.91 26.36
N SER A 464 8.11 -15.00 25.58
CA SER A 464 7.20 -16.14 25.67
C SER A 464 6.53 -16.49 24.34
N PHE A 465 6.16 -17.77 24.20
CA PHE A 465 5.28 -18.22 23.14
C PHE A 465 3.82 -18.02 23.56
N MET A 466 3.01 -17.43 22.70
CA MET A 466 1.59 -17.15 22.96
C MET A 466 0.70 -18.22 22.34
N LEU A 467 -0.16 -18.83 23.17
CA LEU A 467 -1.20 -19.75 22.72
C LEU A 467 -2.34 -19.01 22.02
N PRO A 468 -3.19 -19.69 21.22
CA PRO A 468 -4.29 -19.06 20.50
C PRO A 468 -5.21 -18.21 21.38
N ASP A 469 -5.54 -18.65 22.58
CA ASP A 469 -6.44 -17.91 23.46
C ASP A 469 -5.80 -16.62 23.99
N GLU A 470 -4.49 -16.62 24.25
CA GLU A 470 -3.75 -15.41 24.63
C GLU A 470 -3.71 -14.39 23.47
N LEU A 471 -3.54 -14.88 22.24
CA LEU A 471 -3.62 -14.01 21.03
C LEU A 471 -5.03 -13.43 20.85
N CYS A 472 -6.07 -14.21 21.13
CA CYS A 472 -7.45 -13.73 21.13
C CYS A 472 -7.68 -12.65 22.20
N ASP A 473 -7.14 -12.82 23.41
CA ASP A 473 -7.25 -11.83 24.49
C ASP A 473 -6.55 -10.50 24.11
N ILE A 474 -5.35 -10.57 23.52
CA ILE A 474 -4.63 -9.38 23.03
C ILE A 474 -5.44 -8.68 21.95
N MET A 475 -6.03 -9.43 20.99
CA MET A 475 -6.85 -8.87 19.92
C MET A 475 -8.10 -8.19 20.49
N LEU A 476 -8.81 -8.84 21.41
CA LEU A 476 -9.98 -8.25 22.06
C LEU A 476 -9.63 -6.98 22.86
N ALA A 477 -8.50 -6.97 23.58
CA ALA A 477 -8.04 -5.78 24.30
C ALA A 477 -7.74 -4.62 23.34
N SER A 478 -7.08 -4.91 22.21
CA SER A 478 -6.76 -3.95 21.17
C SER A 478 -8.02 -3.37 20.52
N GLN A 479 -9.00 -4.21 20.20
CA GLN A 479 -10.29 -3.77 19.66
C GLN A 479 -11.07 -2.93 20.67
N LYS A 480 -11.14 -3.34 21.93
CA LYS A 480 -11.82 -2.57 22.99
C LYS A 480 -11.22 -1.16 23.14
N ARG A 481 -9.90 -1.03 23.03
CA ARG A 481 -9.25 0.28 23.06
C ARG A 481 -9.60 1.13 21.84
N ALA A 482 -9.58 0.54 20.65
CA ALA A 482 -9.80 1.28 19.38
C ALA A 482 -11.28 1.65 19.17
N TYR A 483 -12.21 0.74 19.46
CA TYR A 483 -13.64 0.92 19.16
C TYR A 483 -14.48 1.38 20.36
N GLY A 484 -13.95 1.27 21.59
CA GLY A 484 -14.60 1.70 22.81
C GLY A 484 -16.02 1.14 22.96
N ASP A 485 -16.95 2.02 23.30
CA ASP A 485 -18.39 1.74 23.41
C ASP A 485 -19.16 2.01 22.09
N GLY A 486 -18.46 2.27 21.00
CA GLY A 486 -19.04 2.38 19.66
C GLY A 486 -19.55 1.05 19.14
N LEU A 487 -18.78 -0.02 19.41
CA LEU A 487 -19.21 -1.39 19.09
C LEU A 487 -19.76 -2.12 20.32
N ASP A 488 -20.67 -3.06 20.08
CA ASP A 488 -21.11 -4.02 21.08
C ASP A 488 -19.95 -4.97 21.43
N GLN A 489 -19.37 -4.79 22.62
CA GLN A 489 -18.19 -5.52 23.06
C GLN A 489 -18.38 -7.03 23.17
N SER A 490 -19.64 -7.50 23.23
CA SER A 490 -19.96 -8.93 23.26
C SER A 490 -19.84 -9.60 21.88
N THR A 491 -19.77 -8.81 20.82
CA THR A 491 -19.73 -9.28 19.41
C THR A 491 -18.38 -9.07 18.75
N LEU A 492 -17.36 -8.59 19.46
CA LEU A 492 -16.02 -8.37 18.90
C LEU A 492 -15.42 -9.66 18.35
N ASN A 493 -14.54 -9.54 17.33
CA ASN A 493 -13.94 -10.69 16.66
C ASN A 493 -12.55 -11.01 17.25
N PRO A 494 -12.44 -12.03 18.12
CA PRO A 494 -11.16 -12.38 18.74
C PRO A 494 -10.13 -12.92 17.75
N TYR A 495 -10.57 -13.36 16.57
CA TYR A 495 -9.73 -14.04 15.58
C TYR A 495 -9.24 -13.14 14.44
N MET A 496 -9.42 -11.82 14.51
CA MET A 496 -8.98 -10.93 13.43
C MET A 496 -7.48 -11.02 13.12
N TRP A 497 -6.68 -11.55 14.03
CA TRP A 497 -5.27 -11.82 13.78
C TRP A 497 -5.05 -13.01 12.81
N VAL A 498 -5.98 -13.96 12.71
CA VAL A 498 -5.82 -15.18 11.88
C VAL A 498 -5.80 -14.86 10.39
N CYS A 499 -6.66 -13.93 9.94
CA CYS A 499 -6.87 -13.67 8.51
C CYS A 499 -6.08 -12.48 7.96
N LYS A 500 -5.36 -11.72 8.80
CA LYS A 500 -4.63 -10.53 8.34
C LYS A 500 -3.22 -10.90 7.89
N VAL A 501 -3.06 -11.14 6.60
CA VAL A 501 -1.80 -11.56 5.97
C VAL A 501 -0.60 -10.69 6.35
N HIS A 502 -0.82 -9.39 6.61
CA HIS A 502 0.23 -8.43 6.98
C HIS A 502 1.00 -8.81 8.26
N TYR A 503 0.38 -9.57 9.18
CA TYR A 503 1.10 -10.04 10.38
C TYR A 503 2.10 -11.16 10.09
N TYR A 504 1.94 -11.85 8.95
CA TYR A 504 2.66 -13.07 8.58
C TYR A 504 3.77 -12.83 7.55
N SER A 505 4.18 -11.58 7.35
CA SER A 505 5.32 -11.26 6.50
C SER A 505 6.60 -11.15 7.33
N THR A 506 7.69 -11.75 6.86
CA THR A 506 9.04 -11.55 7.40
C THR A 506 9.69 -10.28 6.87
N ASP A 507 9.30 -9.85 5.68
CA ASP A 507 9.86 -8.66 5.02
C ASP A 507 9.22 -7.35 5.52
N LEU A 508 7.92 -7.40 5.87
CA LEU A 508 7.10 -6.23 6.18
C LEU A 508 6.43 -6.37 7.54
N ALA A 509 7.08 -5.91 8.59
CA ALA A 509 6.46 -5.79 9.91
C ALA A 509 5.76 -4.43 10.06
N PHE A 510 4.73 -4.39 10.88
CA PHE A 510 3.90 -3.20 11.11
C PHE A 510 3.32 -2.59 9.83
N TYR A 511 3.01 -3.44 8.85
CA TYR A 511 2.38 -3.02 7.60
C TYR A 511 0.90 -2.69 7.83
N ASN A 512 0.67 -1.72 8.70
CA ASN A 512 -0.64 -1.24 9.15
C ASN A 512 -0.63 0.29 9.28
N TYR A 513 0.27 0.91 10.07
CA TYR A 513 0.31 2.36 10.24
C TYR A 513 0.48 3.16 8.93
N PRO A 514 1.12 2.67 7.86
CA PRO A 514 1.20 3.40 6.59
C PRO A 514 -0.17 3.72 5.98
N TYR A 515 -1.17 2.88 6.20
CA TYR A 515 -2.54 3.14 5.73
C TYR A 515 -3.19 4.31 6.47
N THR A 516 -3.05 4.37 7.80
CA THR A 516 -3.54 5.51 8.58
C THR A 516 -2.80 6.78 8.22
N PHE A 517 -1.48 6.69 8.08
CA PHE A 517 -0.66 7.82 7.68
C PHE A 517 -1.09 8.37 6.32
N GLY A 518 -1.11 7.53 5.29
CA GLY A 518 -1.45 7.93 3.91
C GLY A 518 -2.88 8.48 3.78
N GLY A 519 -3.85 7.82 4.41
CA GLY A 519 -5.25 8.26 4.38
C GLY A 519 -5.46 9.61 5.06
N LEU A 520 -4.86 9.83 6.25
CA LEU A 520 -4.96 11.11 6.96
C LEU A 520 -4.08 12.19 6.34
N LEU A 521 -2.92 11.85 5.76
CA LEU A 521 -2.09 12.80 5.00
C LEU A 521 -2.87 13.33 3.79
N ALA A 522 -3.44 12.43 2.98
CA ALA A 522 -4.23 12.80 1.81
C ALA A 522 -5.44 13.68 2.18
N ARG A 523 -6.14 13.36 3.28
CA ARG A 523 -7.25 14.19 3.78
C ARG A 523 -6.76 15.56 4.21
N GLY A 524 -5.65 15.65 4.95
CA GLY A 524 -5.08 16.92 5.39
C GLY A 524 -4.58 17.80 4.23
N LEU A 525 -4.00 17.19 3.21
CA LEU A 525 -3.62 17.86 1.95
C LEU A 525 -4.85 18.40 1.23
N TYR A 526 -5.95 17.63 1.17
CA TYR A 526 -7.20 18.08 0.59
C TYR A 526 -7.80 19.28 1.35
N GLU A 527 -7.82 19.25 2.68
CA GLU A 527 -8.26 20.39 3.50
C GLU A 527 -7.38 21.64 3.28
N LYS A 528 -6.08 21.43 3.05
CA LYS A 528 -5.14 22.51 2.72
C LYS A 528 -5.43 23.09 1.33
N TYR A 529 -5.70 22.25 0.36
CA TYR A 529 -6.15 22.69 -0.97
C TYR A 529 -7.43 23.56 -0.88
N LEU A 530 -8.42 23.15 -0.11
CA LEU A 530 -9.66 23.93 0.07
C LEU A 530 -9.40 25.31 0.67
N LYS A 531 -8.32 25.50 1.41
CA LYS A 531 -7.92 26.79 2.01
C LYS A 531 -7.06 27.65 1.09
N GLU A 532 -6.10 27.05 0.38
CA GLU A 532 -5.08 27.76 -0.40
C GLU A 532 -5.46 27.86 -1.89
N GLY A 533 -6.37 27.02 -2.37
CA GLY A 533 -6.79 27.01 -3.78
C GLY A 533 -5.63 26.69 -4.72
N ALA A 534 -5.54 27.45 -5.82
CA ALA A 534 -4.54 27.23 -6.86
C ALA A 534 -3.08 27.36 -6.39
N ASP A 535 -2.81 28.13 -5.33
CA ASP A 535 -1.45 28.29 -4.77
C ASP A 535 -0.90 27.02 -4.14
N PHE A 536 -1.76 26.06 -3.83
CA PHE A 536 -1.38 24.74 -3.31
C PHE A 536 -0.80 23.83 -4.40
N LEU A 537 -1.28 23.91 -5.65
CA LEU A 537 -0.97 22.96 -6.71
C LEU A 537 0.53 22.80 -7.00
N PRO A 538 1.34 23.87 -7.13
CA PRO A 538 2.78 23.71 -7.37
C PRO A 538 3.48 22.99 -6.23
N LYS A 539 3.07 23.22 -4.98
CA LYS A 539 3.63 22.58 -3.79
C LYS A 539 3.30 21.09 -3.76
N TYR A 540 2.05 20.75 -4.07
CA TYR A 540 1.60 19.36 -4.13
C TYR A 540 2.36 18.54 -5.18
N LYS A 541 2.49 19.07 -6.41
CA LYS A 541 3.27 18.43 -7.48
C LYS A 541 4.76 18.30 -7.11
N ALA A 542 5.34 19.33 -6.50
CA ALA A 542 6.72 19.28 -6.02
C ALA A 542 6.88 18.21 -4.93
N MET A 543 5.95 18.14 -3.97
CA MET A 543 5.96 17.09 -2.95
C MET A 543 5.94 15.70 -3.58
N LEU A 544 5.01 15.41 -4.51
CA LEU A 544 4.93 14.12 -5.19
C LEU A 544 6.24 13.77 -5.92
N ARG A 545 6.86 14.74 -6.60
CA ARG A 545 8.12 14.54 -7.33
C ARG A 545 9.27 14.17 -6.41
N GLU A 546 9.31 14.74 -5.21
CA GLU A 546 10.42 14.59 -4.28
C GLU A 546 10.26 13.40 -3.32
N THR A 547 9.08 12.74 -3.27
CA THR A 547 8.84 11.58 -2.39
C THR A 547 9.86 10.46 -2.50
N PRO A 548 10.49 10.16 -3.67
CA PRO A 548 11.54 9.15 -3.75
C PRO A 548 12.88 9.61 -3.17
N MET A 549 13.08 10.91 -3.01
CA MET A 549 14.39 11.49 -2.65
C MET A 549 14.44 12.03 -1.24
N LEU A 550 13.30 12.29 -0.61
CA LEU A 550 13.18 12.91 0.71
C LEU A 550 12.54 11.96 1.74
N SER A 551 12.79 12.22 3.03
CA SER A 551 12.05 11.59 4.12
C SER A 551 10.55 11.93 4.04
N VAL A 552 9.75 11.18 4.77
CA VAL A 552 8.31 11.44 4.89
C VAL A 552 8.05 12.87 5.39
N GLU A 553 8.80 13.31 6.40
CA GLU A 553 8.68 14.63 7.00
C GLU A 553 9.11 15.75 6.04
N ASP A 554 10.24 15.56 5.36
CA ASP A 554 10.75 16.56 4.43
C ASP A 554 9.85 16.70 3.20
N SER A 555 9.29 15.57 2.71
CA SER A 555 8.31 15.57 1.62
C SER A 555 7.05 16.36 2.00
N ALA A 556 6.47 16.11 3.18
CA ALA A 556 5.31 16.86 3.68
C ALA A 556 5.65 18.35 3.91
N GLY A 557 6.89 18.64 4.33
CA GLY A 557 7.43 19.99 4.53
C GLY A 557 7.36 20.87 3.29
N ILE A 558 7.44 20.31 2.07
CA ILE A 558 7.27 21.05 0.81
C ILE A 558 5.89 21.72 0.73
N CYS A 559 4.87 21.05 1.25
CA CYS A 559 3.51 21.59 1.35
C CYS A 559 3.32 22.49 2.59
N GLY A 560 4.39 22.79 3.35
CA GLY A 560 4.31 23.54 4.60
C GLY A 560 3.54 22.79 5.68
N ILE A 561 3.72 21.47 5.76
CA ILE A 561 3.07 20.57 6.70
C ILE A 561 4.13 20.00 7.65
N ASP A 562 3.89 20.12 8.95
CA ASP A 562 4.64 19.43 9.98
C ASP A 562 3.87 18.18 10.43
N VAL A 563 4.31 17.01 9.93
CA VAL A 563 3.71 15.71 10.29
C VAL A 563 4.22 15.16 11.62
N SER A 564 5.27 15.75 12.20
CA SER A 564 5.77 15.38 13.53
C SER A 564 4.98 16.06 14.66
N GLY A 565 4.16 17.06 14.32
CA GLY A 565 3.23 17.72 15.22
C GLY A 565 1.80 17.14 15.11
N ARG A 566 1.05 17.15 16.24
CA ARG A 566 -0.33 16.64 16.27
C ARG A 566 -1.34 17.53 15.54
N ASP A 567 -1.05 18.80 15.36
CA ASP A 567 -2.04 19.78 14.85
C ASP A 567 -2.45 19.50 13.42
N PHE A 568 -1.52 19.03 12.58
CA PHE A 568 -1.84 18.59 11.23
C PHE A 568 -2.84 17.42 11.23
N TRP A 569 -2.58 16.40 12.04
CA TRP A 569 -3.42 15.21 12.15
C TRP A 569 -4.79 15.52 12.73
N ARG A 570 -4.86 16.41 13.74
CA ARG A 570 -6.11 16.94 14.27
C ARG A 570 -6.93 17.64 13.19
N GLY A 571 -6.29 18.41 12.30
CA GLY A 571 -6.95 19.07 11.18
C GLY A 571 -7.61 18.08 10.22
N SER A 572 -6.93 16.97 9.89
CA SER A 572 -7.46 15.89 9.05
C SER A 572 -8.64 15.17 9.72
N LEU A 573 -8.53 14.89 11.02
CA LEU A 573 -9.56 14.22 11.81
C LEU A 573 -10.78 15.11 12.09
N GLU A 574 -10.60 16.43 12.24
CA GLU A 574 -11.70 17.37 12.39
C GLU A 574 -12.56 17.48 11.12
N ALA A 575 -11.96 17.29 9.95
CA ALA A 575 -12.72 17.20 8.70
C ALA A 575 -13.61 15.94 8.68
N LEU A 576 -13.10 14.79 9.15
CA LEU A 576 -13.89 13.56 9.27
C LEU A 576 -14.99 13.67 10.32
N LYS A 577 -14.78 14.43 11.41
CA LYS A 577 -15.80 14.72 12.39
C LYS A 577 -16.99 15.48 11.79
N LYS A 578 -16.75 16.40 10.84
CA LYS A 578 -17.83 17.07 10.13
C LYS A 578 -18.66 16.09 9.31
N ASP A 579 -18.02 15.13 8.65
CA ASP A 579 -18.71 14.07 7.92
C ASP A 579 -19.56 13.20 8.86
N ILE A 580 -19.04 12.87 10.05
CA ILE A 580 -19.78 12.13 11.10
C ILE A 580 -21.02 12.93 11.58
N GLU A 581 -20.89 14.23 11.81
CA GLU A 581 -22.04 15.04 12.21
C GLU A 581 -23.11 15.15 11.10
N MET A 582 -22.67 15.19 9.84
CA MET A 582 -23.59 15.14 8.69
C MET A 582 -24.30 13.78 8.60
N PHE A 583 -23.58 12.67 8.77
CA PHE A 583 -24.15 11.34 8.85
C PHE A 583 -25.23 11.23 9.93
N LYS A 584 -24.89 11.67 11.18
CA LYS A 584 -25.84 11.68 12.29
C LYS A 584 -27.11 12.50 12.02
N LYS A 585 -26.99 13.55 11.25
CA LYS A 585 -28.13 14.37 10.84
C LYS A 585 -29.02 13.61 9.87
N LEU A 586 -28.43 12.99 8.83
CA LEU A 586 -29.16 12.27 7.79
C LEU A 586 -29.91 11.05 8.37
N VAL A 587 -29.27 10.23 9.19
CA VAL A 587 -29.92 9.03 9.79
C VAL A 587 -31.04 9.37 10.78
N LYS A 588 -31.14 10.60 11.28
CA LYS A 588 -32.25 11.05 12.14
C LYS A 588 -33.46 11.57 11.36
N GLN A 589 -33.28 11.87 10.09
CA GLN A 589 -34.32 12.43 9.22
C GLN A 589 -35.06 11.33 8.43
N GLY A 590 -34.44 10.15 8.24
CA GLY A 590 -35.04 8.95 7.67
C GLY A 590 -35.58 8.03 8.74
#